data_67d536fc7665fc63071fee8a71005d33
#
_entry.id   67d536fc7665fc63071fee8a71005d33
#
_cell.length_a   1.000
_cell.length_b   1.000
_cell.length_c   1.000
_cell.angle_alpha   90.00
_cell.angle_beta   90.00
_cell.angle_gamma   90.00
#
_symmetry.space_group_name_H-M   'P 1'
#
loop_
_entity.id
_entity.type
_entity.pdbx_description
1 polymer ?
#
loop_
_entity_poly.entity_id
_entity_poly.type
_entity_poly.pdbx_seq_one_letter_code
_entity_poly.pdbx_strand_id
1 'polypeptide(L)'
;MVSYRPVMMPSASLRRRLWLVVPLCLTMLAGAPRSVAAQAVAVGEVTTASGGDTAFAEGMRTVLVRLTGRRQAATDPVFAPLVSGARRYVQVYRPPSGATPARITFDAAAVERAVVALGQTTWTRTRPVVVGVIIQPPADADPVKVRTELETAASERGLPLKLSSASAAGLSAQVQVAAPEAIAAARRLGGDALLLGTADGPDWQWTLFEGGALTVFTGGPASGIEGAADHFALGVAAASGPGTAAELEVEGIGSLADLVRVQRLLESLPGARNATVVAVGGLRTRFRVEIPRGSEGLTEALLARPELARSRGEDAALVYLLGR
;
A
#
# COMPACT_ATOMS: atom_id res chain seq x y z
N MET A 1 -36.35 41.00 -82.31
CA MET A 1 -35.42 40.33 -83.23
C MET A 1 -34.58 39.33 -82.35
N VAL A 2 -35.03 38.21 -82.32
CA VAL A 2 -34.66 36.91 -82.86
C VAL A 2 -33.17 36.77 -83.08
N SER A 3 -32.47 35.97 -82.33
CA SER A 3 -31.56 34.99 -82.88
C SER A 3 -31.28 33.85 -81.89
N TYR A 4 -31.73 32.70 -82.33
CA TYR A 4 -31.50 31.34 -81.79
C TYR A 4 -30.11 30.88 -82.23
N ARG A 5 -29.37 30.18 -81.39
CA ARG A 5 -28.42 29.14 -81.84
C ARG A 5 -28.22 28.06 -80.77
N PRO A 6 -28.02 26.79 -81.26
CA PRO A 6 -28.34 25.62 -80.44
C PRO A 6 -27.15 24.93 -79.78
N VAL A 7 -27.52 24.21 -78.76
CA VAL A 7 -27.08 22.90 -78.27
C VAL A 7 -25.88 22.24 -78.91
N MET A 8 -24.95 21.89 -78.10
CA MET A 8 -24.13 20.68 -78.27
C MET A 8 -23.76 20.10 -76.87
N MET A 9 -24.29 18.92 -76.56
CA MET A 9 -23.77 18.04 -75.51
C MET A 9 -22.52 17.32 -75.99
N PRO A 10 -21.61 16.97 -75.08
CA PRO A 10 -21.01 15.66 -75.16
C PRO A 10 -21.04 14.90 -73.82
N SER A 11 -21.46 13.67 -73.97
CA SER A 11 -20.95 12.43 -73.41
C SER A 11 -20.56 12.32 -71.96
N ALA A 12 -21.27 11.47 -71.26
CA ALA A 12 -20.99 10.82 -70.00
C ALA A 12 -19.58 10.23 -69.94
N SER A 13 -18.81 10.61 -68.95
CA SER A 13 -17.70 9.82 -68.44
C SER A 13 -17.99 9.42 -67.00
N LEU A 14 -18.24 8.16 -66.85
CA LEU A 14 -18.45 7.40 -65.63
C LEU A 14 -17.18 7.46 -64.79
N ARG A 15 -17.07 8.38 -63.83
CA ARG A 15 -16.00 8.34 -62.80
C ARG A 15 -16.56 7.61 -61.61
N ARG A 16 -16.13 6.33 -61.48
CA ARG A 16 -16.24 5.51 -60.28
C ARG A 16 -15.62 6.31 -59.08
N ARG A 17 -16.46 6.84 -58.22
CA ARG A 17 -16.02 7.31 -56.88
C ARG A 17 -15.78 6.11 -56.01
N LEU A 18 -14.51 5.77 -55.85
CA LEU A 18 -13.99 4.84 -54.88
C LEU A 18 -14.21 5.49 -53.50
N TRP A 19 -15.20 5.00 -52.75
CA TRP A 19 -15.39 5.33 -51.34
C TRP A 19 -14.30 4.61 -50.55
N LEU A 20 -13.24 5.32 -50.21
CA LEU A 20 -12.30 4.89 -49.17
C LEU A 20 -13.00 4.95 -47.84
N VAL A 21 -13.52 3.81 -47.42
CA VAL A 21 -13.94 3.57 -46.05
C VAL A 21 -12.65 3.47 -45.20
N VAL A 22 -12.28 4.56 -44.57
CA VAL A 22 -11.23 4.57 -43.55
C VAL A 22 -11.87 3.95 -42.30
N PRO A 23 -11.43 2.76 -41.83
CA PRO A 23 -11.88 2.27 -40.56
C PRO A 23 -11.25 3.17 -39.49
N LEU A 24 -12.06 3.96 -38.82
CA LEU A 24 -11.74 4.67 -37.58
C LEU A 24 -11.47 3.61 -36.51
N CYS A 25 -10.23 3.12 -36.42
CA CYS A 25 -9.78 2.34 -35.29
C CYS A 25 -9.81 3.25 -34.06
N LEU A 26 -10.93 3.23 -33.35
CA LEU A 26 -11.08 3.76 -32.01
C LEU A 26 -10.24 2.86 -31.10
N THR A 27 -8.93 3.13 -30.99
CA THR A 27 -8.09 2.54 -29.96
C THR A 27 -8.60 3.05 -28.61
N MET A 28 -9.49 2.28 -28.00
CA MET A 28 -9.73 2.38 -26.55
C MET A 28 -8.39 2.09 -25.89
N LEU A 29 -7.66 3.16 -25.53
CA LEU A 29 -6.62 3.06 -24.52
C LEU A 29 -7.33 2.68 -23.22
N ALA A 30 -7.50 1.38 -23.01
CA ALA A 30 -7.79 0.86 -21.69
C ALA A 30 -6.60 1.31 -20.82
N GLY A 31 -6.83 2.36 -20.04
CA GLY A 31 -5.87 2.81 -19.04
C GLY A 31 -5.65 1.65 -18.11
N ALA A 32 -4.55 0.92 -18.28
CA ALA A 32 -4.12 -0.04 -17.29
C ALA A 32 -4.13 0.67 -15.93
N PRO A 33 -4.71 0.09 -14.87
CA PRO A 33 -4.63 0.66 -13.55
C PRO A 33 -3.14 0.85 -13.26
N ARG A 34 -2.69 2.11 -13.15
CA ARG A 34 -1.35 2.39 -12.66
C ARG A 34 -1.31 1.86 -11.26
N SER A 35 -0.68 0.70 -11.07
CA SER A 35 -0.30 0.25 -9.74
C SER A 35 0.58 1.37 -9.19
N VAL A 36 0.09 2.04 -8.14
CA VAL A 36 0.88 3.02 -7.41
C VAL A 36 2.05 2.23 -6.84
N ALA A 37 3.26 2.53 -7.29
CA ALA A 37 4.44 1.82 -6.85
C ALA A 37 4.68 2.24 -5.39
N ALA A 38 4.46 1.31 -4.47
CA ALA A 38 4.83 1.49 -3.08
C ALA A 38 6.31 1.95 -3.01
N GLN A 39 6.60 2.93 -2.17
CA GLN A 39 7.88 3.60 -2.15
C GLN A 39 8.90 2.85 -1.30
N ALA A 40 10.12 2.68 -1.83
CA ALA A 40 11.25 2.18 -1.06
C ALA A 40 11.71 3.24 -0.05
N VAL A 41 11.85 2.84 1.22
CA VAL A 41 12.27 3.71 2.31
C VAL A 41 13.75 3.54 2.62
N ALA A 42 14.48 4.64 2.75
CA ALA A 42 15.88 4.67 3.21
C ALA A 42 15.94 4.46 4.74
N VAL A 43 15.71 3.22 5.18
CA VAL A 43 15.58 2.86 6.59
C VAL A 43 16.84 3.18 7.40
N GLY A 44 18.03 3.03 6.78
CA GLY A 44 19.33 3.19 7.45
C GLY A 44 19.83 4.62 7.55
N GLU A 45 19.21 5.60 6.91
CA GLU A 45 19.65 7.00 6.97
C GLU A 45 19.00 7.74 8.13
N VAL A 46 19.81 8.23 9.06
CA VAL A 46 19.35 8.92 10.28
C VAL A 46 20.07 10.23 10.46
N THR A 47 19.34 11.20 11.01
CA THR A 47 19.87 12.50 11.42
C THR A 47 19.64 12.65 12.92
N THR A 48 20.66 13.09 13.68
CA THR A 48 20.58 13.31 15.12
C THR A 48 21.36 14.56 15.53
N ALA A 49 20.91 15.23 16.58
CA ALA A 49 21.62 16.38 17.13
C ALA A 49 22.90 15.97 17.89
N SER A 50 22.96 14.73 18.38
CA SER A 50 24.09 14.19 19.15
C SER A 50 25.27 13.85 18.25
N GLY A 51 26.47 13.69 18.87
CA GLY A 51 27.67 13.25 18.19
C GLY A 51 28.26 11.95 18.78
N GLY A 52 29.17 11.32 18.04
CA GLY A 52 29.89 10.13 18.46
C GLY A 52 29.00 8.93 18.80
N ASP A 53 29.36 8.19 19.84
CA ASP A 53 28.67 6.93 20.21
C ASP A 53 27.22 7.16 20.64
N THR A 54 26.91 8.31 21.24
CA THR A 54 25.52 8.69 21.56
C THR A 54 24.68 8.79 20.29
N ALA A 55 25.21 9.44 19.26
CA ALA A 55 24.53 9.54 17.97
C ALA A 55 24.29 8.17 17.33
N PHE A 56 25.25 7.25 17.43
CA PHE A 56 25.10 5.88 16.91
C PHE A 56 24.01 5.12 17.66
N ALA A 57 23.95 5.24 18.98
CA ALA A 57 22.91 4.59 19.77
C ALA A 57 21.50 5.16 19.47
N GLU A 58 21.37 6.48 19.39
CA GLU A 58 20.11 7.14 19.00
C GLU A 58 19.68 6.76 17.58
N GLY A 59 20.60 6.83 16.64
CA GLY A 59 20.36 6.45 15.25
C GLY A 59 19.95 4.99 15.12
N MET A 60 20.57 4.07 15.85
CA MET A 60 20.19 2.66 15.86
C MET A 60 18.76 2.46 16.39
N ARG A 61 18.35 3.16 17.43
CA ARG A 61 16.96 3.10 17.93
C ARG A 61 15.96 3.51 16.83
N THR A 62 16.25 4.58 16.10
CA THR A 62 15.44 5.02 14.97
C THR A 62 15.39 3.96 13.85
N VAL A 63 16.52 3.36 13.51
CA VAL A 63 16.59 2.28 12.50
C VAL A 63 15.76 1.08 12.95
N LEU A 64 15.84 0.69 14.22
CA LEU A 64 15.05 -0.41 14.78
C LEU A 64 13.54 -0.14 14.73
N VAL A 65 13.11 1.09 15.07
CA VAL A 65 11.70 1.51 14.92
C VAL A 65 11.26 1.39 13.47
N ARG A 66 12.06 1.89 12.54
CA ARG A 66 11.76 1.81 11.11
C ARG A 66 11.75 0.38 10.58
N LEU A 67 12.68 -0.47 11.02
CA LEU A 67 12.76 -1.87 10.58
C LEU A 67 11.62 -2.73 11.12
N THR A 68 11.21 -2.53 12.36
CA THR A 68 10.16 -3.34 12.98
C THR A 68 8.76 -2.75 12.81
N GLY A 69 8.66 -1.46 12.49
CA GLY A 69 7.42 -0.70 12.51
C GLY A 69 6.86 -0.46 13.92
N ARG A 70 7.52 -0.93 14.98
CA ARG A 70 7.07 -0.81 16.38
C ARG A 70 7.82 0.32 17.08
N ARG A 71 7.09 1.29 17.63
CA ARG A 71 7.69 2.40 18.38
C ARG A 71 8.48 1.90 19.59
N GLN A 72 7.96 0.87 20.27
CA GLN A 72 8.60 0.27 21.45
C GLN A 72 9.98 -0.34 21.12
N ALA A 73 10.29 -0.63 19.86
CA ALA A 73 11.60 -1.18 19.49
C ALA A 73 12.78 -0.26 19.89
N ALA A 74 12.53 1.04 20.05
CA ALA A 74 13.52 1.99 20.54
C ALA A 74 14.03 1.68 21.96
N THR A 75 13.19 1.07 22.80
CA THR A 75 13.44 0.82 24.22
C THR A 75 13.32 -0.66 24.60
N ASP A 76 12.99 -1.52 23.67
CA ASP A 76 12.81 -2.97 23.90
C ASP A 76 14.16 -3.60 24.26
N PRO A 77 14.29 -4.24 25.44
CA PRO A 77 15.54 -4.85 25.90
C PRO A 77 16.12 -5.89 24.94
N VAL A 78 15.31 -6.53 24.13
CA VAL A 78 15.76 -7.51 23.14
C VAL A 78 16.75 -6.90 22.14
N PHE A 79 16.67 -5.61 21.89
CA PHE A 79 17.53 -4.88 20.97
C PHE A 79 18.73 -4.20 21.66
N ALA A 80 18.88 -4.30 23.00
CA ALA A 80 19.98 -3.67 23.71
C ALA A 80 21.37 -4.02 23.14
N PRO A 81 21.66 -5.27 22.71
CA PRO A 81 22.94 -5.61 22.09
C PRO A 81 23.20 -4.90 20.74
N LEU A 82 22.14 -4.59 19.98
CA LEU A 82 22.25 -3.86 18.71
C LEU A 82 22.50 -2.37 18.98
N VAL A 83 21.84 -1.79 19.97
CA VAL A 83 22.02 -0.39 20.37
C VAL A 83 23.40 -0.14 20.93
N SER A 84 23.89 -0.99 21.85
CA SER A 84 25.24 -0.86 22.42
C SER A 84 26.35 -1.12 21.40
N GLY A 85 26.11 -1.99 20.44
CA GLY A 85 27.02 -2.31 19.34
C GLY A 85 26.78 -1.52 18.07
N ALA A 86 26.03 -0.42 18.09
CA ALA A 86 25.54 0.32 16.92
C ALA A 86 26.66 0.72 15.94
N ARG A 87 27.83 1.10 16.45
CA ARG A 87 28.99 1.51 15.65
C ARG A 87 29.39 0.47 14.60
N ARG A 88 29.20 -0.81 14.86
CA ARG A 88 29.54 -1.92 13.92
C ARG A 88 28.73 -1.92 12.64
N TYR A 89 27.57 -1.27 12.67
CA TYR A 89 26.64 -1.18 11.55
C TYR A 89 26.72 0.16 10.80
N VAL A 90 27.59 1.10 11.26
CA VAL A 90 27.75 2.41 10.61
C VAL A 90 28.60 2.27 9.36
N GLN A 91 28.04 2.65 8.22
CA GLN A 91 28.74 2.75 6.93
C GLN A 91 29.31 4.13 6.68
N VAL A 92 28.51 5.17 6.96
CA VAL A 92 28.92 6.57 6.79
C VAL A 92 28.53 7.37 8.03
N TYR A 93 29.45 8.19 8.50
CA TYR A 93 29.21 9.12 9.58
C TYR A 93 29.72 10.51 9.20
N ARG A 94 28.84 11.48 9.31
CA ARG A 94 29.18 12.89 9.21
C ARG A 94 28.86 13.54 10.56
N PRO A 95 29.86 14.01 11.32
CA PRO A 95 29.64 14.58 12.64
C PRO A 95 28.83 15.89 12.56
N PRO A 96 28.18 16.28 13.66
CA PRO A 96 27.51 17.56 13.73
C PRO A 96 28.51 18.71 13.59
N SER A 97 28.06 19.78 12.92
CA SER A 97 28.91 20.97 12.74
C SER A 97 28.07 22.24 12.83
N GLY A 98 28.30 23.04 13.87
CA GLY A 98 27.47 24.22 14.15
C GLY A 98 26.00 23.84 14.32
N ALA A 99 25.10 24.43 13.50
CA ALA A 99 23.66 24.12 13.48
C ALA A 99 23.32 22.87 12.64
N THR A 100 24.29 22.26 11.94
CA THR A 100 24.04 21.09 11.10
C THR A 100 24.10 19.82 11.96
N PRO A 101 23.01 19.03 12.01
CA PRO A 101 22.96 17.79 12.76
C PRO A 101 23.86 16.71 12.14
N ALA A 102 24.25 15.73 12.96
CA ALA A 102 24.96 14.56 12.50
C ALA A 102 24.12 13.75 11.50
N ARG A 103 24.76 13.21 10.47
CA ARG A 103 24.13 12.26 9.53
C ARG A 103 24.85 10.92 9.61
N ILE A 104 24.05 9.87 9.74
CA ILE A 104 24.54 8.51 9.89
C ILE A 104 23.85 7.64 8.86
N THR A 105 24.62 6.84 8.13
CA THR A 105 24.09 5.78 7.28
C THR A 105 24.48 4.44 7.88
N PHE A 106 23.51 3.65 8.28
CA PHE A 106 23.69 2.29 8.77
C PHE A 106 23.56 1.27 7.63
N ASP A 107 24.22 0.14 7.75
CA ASP A 107 23.95 -1.05 6.95
C ASP A 107 22.61 -1.65 7.35
N ALA A 108 21.55 -1.14 6.74
CA ALA A 108 20.19 -1.58 7.03
C ALA A 108 19.98 -3.08 6.79
N ALA A 109 20.71 -3.69 5.84
CA ALA A 109 20.60 -5.12 5.58
C ALA A 109 21.27 -5.95 6.70
N ALA A 110 22.41 -5.50 7.21
CA ALA A 110 23.07 -6.17 8.35
C ALA A 110 22.24 -6.03 9.63
N VAL A 111 21.65 -4.85 9.89
CA VAL A 111 20.75 -4.64 11.05
C VAL A 111 19.50 -5.51 10.92
N GLU A 112 18.89 -5.58 9.73
CA GLU A 112 17.71 -6.43 9.47
C GLU A 112 18.00 -7.91 9.75
N ARG A 113 19.13 -8.43 9.27
CA ARG A 113 19.55 -9.81 9.57
C ARG A 113 19.73 -10.03 11.07
N ALA A 114 20.28 -9.06 11.78
CA ALA A 114 20.46 -9.15 13.23
C ALA A 114 19.12 -9.12 13.99
N VAL A 115 18.17 -8.31 13.54
CA VAL A 115 16.79 -8.28 14.08
C VAL A 115 16.09 -9.63 13.89
N VAL A 116 16.21 -10.21 12.69
CA VAL A 116 15.63 -11.55 12.40
C VAL A 116 16.31 -12.64 13.21
N ALA A 117 17.63 -12.56 13.42
CA ALA A 117 18.36 -13.52 14.28
C ALA A 117 17.94 -13.46 15.76
N LEU A 118 17.36 -12.34 16.21
CA LEU A 118 16.73 -12.19 17.53
C LEU A 118 15.27 -12.71 17.55
N GLY A 119 14.80 -13.36 16.48
CA GLY A 119 13.43 -13.86 16.39
C GLY A 119 12.37 -12.78 16.18
N GLN A 120 12.79 -11.58 15.79
CA GLN A 120 11.88 -10.44 15.59
C GLN A 120 11.47 -10.31 14.12
N THR A 121 10.23 -9.89 13.90
CA THR A 121 9.72 -9.61 12.55
C THR A 121 10.16 -8.23 12.08
N THR A 122 10.35 -8.07 10.78
CA THR A 122 10.69 -6.79 10.16
C THR A 122 9.57 -6.32 9.24
N TRP A 123 9.37 -5.02 9.22
CA TRP A 123 8.49 -4.36 8.26
C TRP A 123 9.21 -4.24 6.91
N THR A 124 8.51 -4.54 5.83
CA THR A 124 9.09 -4.47 4.48
C THR A 124 9.60 -3.06 4.15
N ARG A 125 10.64 -2.98 3.31
CA ARG A 125 11.18 -1.67 2.87
C ARG A 125 10.27 -0.97 1.88
N THR A 126 9.45 -1.71 1.17
CA THR A 126 8.43 -1.18 0.26
C THR A 126 7.16 -0.94 1.06
N ARG A 127 6.75 0.32 1.18
CA ARG A 127 5.68 0.74 2.08
C ARG A 127 4.62 1.52 1.34
N PRO A 128 3.36 1.44 1.80
CA PRO A 128 2.29 2.25 1.23
C PRO A 128 2.61 3.74 1.41
N VAL A 129 2.32 4.51 0.38
CA VAL A 129 2.41 5.97 0.42
C VAL A 129 1.12 6.52 1.00
N VAL A 130 1.22 7.21 2.13
CA VAL A 130 0.09 7.87 2.78
C VAL A 130 -0.03 9.31 2.29
N VAL A 131 -1.22 9.69 1.82
CA VAL A 131 -1.55 11.08 1.53
C VAL A 131 -2.22 11.69 2.75
N GLY A 132 -1.56 12.65 3.39
CA GLY A 132 -2.10 13.40 4.51
C GLY A 132 -2.86 14.63 4.02
N VAL A 133 -4.11 14.77 4.43
CA VAL A 133 -4.96 15.94 4.13
C VAL A 133 -5.59 16.44 5.42
N ILE A 134 -5.50 17.74 5.67
CA ILE A 134 -6.14 18.40 6.79
C ILE A 134 -7.32 19.20 6.24
N ILE A 135 -8.54 18.94 6.75
CA ILE A 135 -9.75 19.65 6.33
C ILE A 135 -10.10 20.75 7.33
N GLN A 136 -10.20 20.42 8.58
CA GLN A 136 -10.58 21.35 9.64
C GLN A 136 -9.60 21.20 10.81
N PRO A 137 -8.54 22.02 10.86
CA PRO A 137 -7.62 22.00 11.99
C PRO A 137 -8.28 22.68 13.21
N PRO A 138 -7.84 22.39 14.45
CA PRO A 138 -8.15 23.20 15.61
C PRO A 138 -7.84 24.68 15.36
N ALA A 139 -8.63 25.57 15.97
CA ALA A 139 -8.59 27.02 15.69
C ALA A 139 -7.22 27.66 16.02
N ASP A 140 -6.49 27.09 16.96
CA ASP A 140 -5.18 27.55 17.43
C ASP A 140 -4.00 26.80 16.77
N ALA A 141 -4.27 25.89 15.83
CA ALA A 141 -3.24 25.11 15.17
C ALA A 141 -2.39 25.98 14.24
N ASP A 142 -1.07 25.97 14.47
CA ASP A 142 -0.08 26.54 13.55
C ASP A 142 0.18 25.55 12.40
N PRO A 143 -0.17 25.92 11.14
CA PRO A 143 -0.01 25.02 10.00
C PRO A 143 1.44 24.59 9.75
N VAL A 144 2.42 25.45 10.04
CA VAL A 144 3.84 25.14 9.84
C VAL A 144 4.30 24.12 10.88
N LYS A 145 3.92 24.33 12.13
CA LYS A 145 4.23 23.40 13.23
C LYS A 145 3.58 22.02 12.99
N VAL A 146 2.30 22.01 12.63
CA VAL A 146 1.57 20.76 12.32
C VAL A 146 2.23 19.99 11.18
N ARG A 147 2.59 20.68 10.09
CA ARG A 147 3.32 20.08 8.98
C ARG A 147 4.64 19.45 9.44
N THR A 148 5.43 20.19 10.22
CA THR A 148 6.74 19.74 10.71
C THR A 148 6.59 18.51 11.63
N GLU A 149 5.59 18.49 12.49
CA GLU A 149 5.32 17.35 13.36
C GLU A 149 4.92 16.10 12.56
N LEU A 150 4.07 16.25 11.55
CA LEU A 150 3.67 15.15 10.67
C LEU A 150 4.86 14.58 9.88
N GLU A 151 5.67 15.45 9.27
CA GLU A 151 6.84 15.05 8.49
C GLU A 151 7.90 14.39 9.39
N THR A 152 8.10 14.90 10.61
CA THR A 152 9.03 14.33 11.60
C THR A 152 8.56 12.93 12.03
N ALA A 153 7.30 12.79 12.44
CA ALA A 153 6.75 11.50 12.83
C ALA A 153 6.82 10.49 11.68
N ALA A 154 6.49 10.91 10.45
CA ALA A 154 6.59 10.05 9.26
C ALA A 154 8.04 9.59 9.00
N SER A 155 9.00 10.50 9.14
CA SER A 155 10.42 10.17 9.02
C SER A 155 10.89 9.21 10.09
N GLU A 156 10.55 9.43 11.36
CA GLU A 156 10.91 8.56 12.49
C GLU A 156 10.34 7.15 12.34
N ARG A 157 9.09 7.05 11.86
CA ARG A 157 8.43 5.77 11.61
C ARG A 157 8.83 5.14 10.27
N GLY A 158 9.49 5.91 9.39
CA GLY A 158 9.80 5.49 8.03
C GLY A 158 8.54 5.24 7.20
N LEU A 159 7.48 6.03 7.40
CA LEU A 159 6.25 5.95 6.63
C LEU A 159 6.30 6.99 5.49
N PRO A 160 6.21 6.59 4.20
CA PRO A 160 6.15 7.54 3.10
C PRO A 160 4.91 8.44 3.21
N LEU A 161 5.11 9.74 3.39
CA LEU A 161 4.05 10.73 3.56
C LEU A 161 4.09 11.76 2.43
N LYS A 162 2.92 12.07 1.87
CA LYS A 162 2.68 13.20 0.97
C LYS A 162 1.62 14.09 1.57
N LEU A 163 1.97 15.30 1.97
CA LEU A 163 0.98 16.27 2.45
C LEU A 163 0.35 17.00 1.26
N SER A 164 -0.97 17.13 1.27
CA SER A 164 -1.74 17.80 0.22
C SER A 164 -2.84 18.68 0.83
N SER A 165 -3.31 19.67 0.06
CA SER A 165 -4.48 20.45 0.46
C SER A 165 -5.77 19.70 0.15
N ALA A 166 -6.85 20.03 0.87
CA ALA A 166 -8.19 19.49 0.62
C ALA A 166 -8.64 19.76 -0.83
N SER A 167 -8.38 20.96 -1.35
CA SER A 167 -8.72 21.33 -2.73
C SER A 167 -7.98 20.50 -3.77
N ALA A 168 -6.67 20.26 -3.59
CA ALA A 168 -5.89 19.40 -4.48
C ALA A 168 -6.35 17.92 -4.40
N ALA A 169 -6.80 17.48 -3.23
CA ALA A 169 -7.42 16.19 -3.04
C ALA A 169 -8.86 16.12 -3.61
N GLY A 170 -9.43 17.25 -4.06
CA GLY A 170 -10.82 17.34 -4.51
C GLY A 170 -11.82 17.02 -3.41
N LEU A 171 -11.42 17.26 -2.16
CA LEU A 171 -12.26 17.06 -0.98
C LEU A 171 -12.83 18.43 -0.56
N SER A 172 -14.14 18.47 -0.36
CA SER A 172 -14.78 19.65 0.22
C SER A 172 -14.55 19.70 1.73
N ALA A 173 -14.73 20.87 2.33
CA ALA A 173 -14.65 21.04 3.79
C ALA A 173 -15.77 20.30 4.57
N GLN A 174 -16.52 19.45 3.93
CA GLN A 174 -17.53 18.61 4.56
C GLN A 174 -16.85 17.52 5.38
N VAL A 175 -17.29 17.37 6.62
CA VAL A 175 -16.69 16.50 7.65
C VAL A 175 -16.80 15.01 7.35
N GLN A 176 -17.67 14.61 6.42
CA GLN A 176 -17.88 13.19 6.08
C GLN A 176 -17.42 12.90 4.65
N VAL A 177 -16.25 12.30 4.55
CA VAL A 177 -15.69 11.78 3.28
C VAL A 177 -16.02 10.31 3.19
N ALA A 178 -16.68 9.89 2.10
CA ALA A 178 -16.95 8.47 1.87
C ALA A 178 -15.66 7.71 1.52
N ALA A 179 -15.53 6.46 1.99
CA ALA A 179 -14.32 5.67 1.76
C ALA A 179 -13.91 5.57 0.28
N PRO A 180 -14.83 5.34 -0.69
CA PRO A 180 -14.46 5.31 -2.11
C PRO A 180 -13.89 6.63 -2.62
N GLU A 181 -14.42 7.78 -2.15
CA GLU A 181 -13.95 9.11 -2.51
C GLU A 181 -12.56 9.38 -1.95
N ALA A 182 -12.33 9.02 -0.68
CA ALA A 182 -11.04 9.12 -0.02
C ALA A 182 -9.96 8.31 -0.75
N ILE A 183 -10.25 7.07 -1.11
CA ILE A 183 -9.34 6.20 -1.86
C ILE A 183 -9.06 6.76 -3.26
N ALA A 184 -10.09 7.28 -3.94
CA ALA A 184 -9.91 7.92 -5.25
C ALA A 184 -9.02 9.17 -5.15
N ALA A 185 -9.18 9.98 -4.08
CA ALA A 185 -8.33 11.13 -3.80
C ALA A 185 -6.86 10.72 -3.55
N ALA A 186 -6.62 9.70 -2.72
CA ALA A 186 -5.29 9.15 -2.48
C ALA A 186 -4.61 8.75 -3.78
N ARG A 187 -5.28 7.97 -4.61
CA ARG A 187 -4.75 7.49 -5.92
C ARG A 187 -4.44 8.63 -6.89
N ARG A 188 -5.29 9.66 -6.97
CA ARG A 188 -5.03 10.85 -7.80
C ARG A 188 -3.74 11.56 -7.40
N LEU A 189 -3.45 11.60 -6.10
CA LEU A 189 -2.26 12.23 -5.54
C LEU A 189 -1.04 11.27 -5.49
N GLY A 190 -1.19 10.07 -6.04
CA GLY A 190 -0.11 9.07 -6.10
C GLY A 190 0.19 8.46 -4.75
N GLY A 191 -0.85 8.18 -3.95
CA GLY A 191 -0.80 7.46 -2.69
C GLY A 191 -1.63 6.18 -2.71
N ASP A 192 -1.42 5.34 -1.72
CA ASP A 192 -2.13 4.06 -1.52
C ASP A 192 -3.24 4.21 -0.48
N ALA A 193 -3.09 5.14 0.47
CA ALA A 193 -4.03 5.42 1.54
C ALA A 193 -4.19 6.93 1.74
N LEU A 194 -5.36 7.35 2.26
CA LEU A 194 -5.63 8.72 2.69
C LEU A 194 -5.67 8.78 4.21
N LEU A 195 -4.94 9.70 4.79
CA LEU A 195 -5.01 10.07 6.21
C LEU A 195 -5.64 11.46 6.31
N LEU A 196 -6.87 11.50 6.81
CA LEU A 196 -7.67 12.72 6.92
C LEU A 196 -7.60 13.24 8.36
N GLY A 197 -7.16 14.50 8.52
CA GLY A 197 -7.11 15.18 9.82
C GLY A 197 -8.26 16.20 9.95
N THR A 198 -8.99 16.10 11.04
CA THR A 198 -10.05 17.02 11.43
C THR A 198 -9.92 17.39 12.90
N ALA A 199 -10.49 18.52 13.34
CA ALA A 199 -10.56 18.88 14.75
C ALA A 199 -11.65 18.07 15.46
N ASP A 200 -11.36 17.64 16.69
CA ASP A 200 -12.35 17.12 17.65
C ASP A 200 -12.17 17.88 18.97
N GLY A 201 -12.81 19.03 19.07
CA GLY A 201 -12.55 19.98 20.16
C GLY A 201 -11.09 20.49 20.12
N PRO A 202 -10.32 20.35 21.23
CA PRO A 202 -8.90 20.71 21.26
C PRO A 202 -7.99 19.69 20.60
N ASP A 203 -8.47 18.47 20.38
CA ASP A 203 -7.71 17.36 19.85
C ASP A 203 -7.89 17.19 18.33
N TRP A 204 -7.05 16.35 17.76
CA TRP A 204 -7.17 15.93 16.38
C TRP A 204 -7.86 14.57 16.31
N GLN A 205 -8.77 14.42 15.36
CA GLN A 205 -9.27 13.15 14.88
C GLN A 205 -8.64 12.85 13.53
N TRP A 206 -7.99 11.70 13.43
CA TRP A 206 -7.36 11.21 12.23
C TRP A 206 -8.11 9.99 11.72
N THR A 207 -8.53 10.02 10.47
CA THR A 207 -9.18 8.89 9.81
C THR A 207 -8.30 8.38 8.69
N LEU A 208 -7.84 7.14 8.80
CA LEU A 208 -7.10 6.44 7.76
C LEU A 208 -8.07 5.65 6.89
N PHE A 209 -8.02 5.88 5.59
CA PHE A 209 -8.76 5.13 4.57
C PHE A 209 -7.79 4.27 3.77
N GLU A 210 -7.96 2.96 3.82
CA GLU A 210 -7.16 1.98 3.10
C GLU A 210 -8.05 0.84 2.60
N GLY A 211 -7.93 0.44 1.31
CA GLY A 211 -8.59 -0.75 0.77
C GLY A 211 -10.12 -0.82 0.95
N GLY A 212 -10.78 0.30 1.24
CA GLY A 212 -12.21 0.36 1.55
C GLY A 212 -12.54 0.28 3.06
N ALA A 213 -11.57 0.02 3.91
CA ALA A 213 -11.67 0.11 5.36
C ALA A 213 -11.34 1.52 5.86
N LEU A 214 -11.81 1.84 7.05
CA LEU A 214 -11.46 3.06 7.77
C LEU A 214 -11.01 2.74 9.20
N THR A 215 -9.99 3.44 9.67
CA THR A 215 -9.51 3.36 11.05
C THR A 215 -9.36 4.77 11.62
N VAL A 216 -9.81 4.98 12.86
CA VAL A 216 -9.80 6.29 13.51
C VAL A 216 -8.75 6.31 14.61
N PHE A 217 -8.00 7.41 14.68
CA PHE A 217 -7.03 7.71 15.75
C PHE A 217 -7.35 9.08 16.33
N THR A 218 -7.03 9.29 17.60
CA THR A 218 -7.20 10.57 18.29
C THR A 218 -5.90 11.01 18.97
N GLY A 219 -5.72 12.30 19.17
CA GLY A 219 -4.55 12.85 19.85
C GLY A 219 -3.97 14.06 19.13
N GLY A 220 -2.68 14.34 19.24
CA GLY A 220 -2.00 15.44 18.56
C GLY A 220 -1.74 15.18 17.07
N PRO A 221 -1.07 16.13 16.37
CA PRO A 221 -0.77 15.98 14.94
C PRO A 221 0.00 14.69 14.62
N ALA A 222 1.02 14.35 15.39
CA ALA A 222 1.82 13.14 15.19
C ALA A 222 1.01 11.84 15.34
N SER A 223 -0.07 11.84 16.13
CA SER A 223 -0.86 10.62 16.44
C SER A 223 -1.48 9.97 15.21
N GLY A 224 -1.83 10.76 14.18
CA GLY A 224 -2.34 10.21 12.93
C GLY A 224 -1.31 9.37 12.18
N ILE A 225 -0.06 9.86 12.13
CA ILE A 225 1.05 9.15 11.49
C ILE A 225 1.46 7.93 12.32
N GLU A 226 1.51 8.06 13.64
CA GLU A 226 1.83 6.99 14.57
C GLU A 226 0.82 5.83 14.41
N GLY A 227 -0.48 6.16 14.44
CA GLY A 227 -1.55 5.19 14.25
C GLY A 227 -1.53 4.53 12.87
N ALA A 228 -1.31 5.31 11.80
CA ALA A 228 -1.18 4.75 10.46
C ALA A 228 0.03 3.80 10.33
N ALA A 229 1.18 4.17 10.90
CA ALA A 229 2.38 3.33 10.89
C ALA A 229 2.15 2.02 11.68
N ASP A 230 1.51 2.09 12.86
CA ASP A 230 1.16 0.91 13.64
C ASP A 230 0.18 0.00 12.89
N HIS A 231 -0.84 0.58 12.27
CA HIS A 231 -1.80 -0.15 11.45
C HIS A 231 -1.12 -0.96 10.33
N PHE A 232 -0.26 -0.32 9.55
CA PHE A 232 0.47 -1.01 8.47
C PHE A 232 1.49 -2.03 8.99
N ALA A 233 2.20 -1.72 10.08
CA ALA A 233 3.18 -2.64 10.66
C ALA A 233 2.51 -3.89 11.25
N LEU A 234 1.36 -3.75 11.91
CA LEU A 234 0.57 -4.87 12.42
C LEU A 234 0.02 -5.73 11.29
N GLY A 235 -0.46 -5.12 10.21
CA GLY A 235 -0.90 -5.84 9.01
C GLY A 235 0.21 -6.72 8.43
N VAL A 236 1.43 -6.19 8.33
CA VAL A 236 2.61 -6.96 7.86
C VAL A 236 3.01 -8.04 8.86
N ALA A 237 3.01 -7.75 10.15
CA ALA A 237 3.32 -8.74 11.19
C ALA A 237 2.30 -9.88 11.19
N ALA A 238 1.02 -9.57 11.04
CA ALA A 238 -0.04 -10.56 10.89
C ALA A 238 0.16 -11.42 9.62
N ALA A 239 0.55 -10.77 8.51
CA ALA A 239 0.86 -11.45 7.25
C ALA A 239 2.17 -12.25 7.29
N SER A 240 3.12 -11.88 8.17
CA SER A 240 4.45 -12.52 8.31
C SER A 240 4.51 -13.57 9.42
N GLY A 241 3.45 -13.71 10.22
CA GLY A 241 3.34 -14.74 11.27
C GLY A 241 3.55 -16.15 10.72
N PRO A 242 3.86 -17.14 11.57
CA PRO A 242 3.95 -18.52 11.11
C PRO A 242 2.65 -18.90 10.42
N GLY A 243 2.74 -19.25 9.16
CA GLY A 243 1.58 -19.69 8.40
C GLY A 243 1.00 -20.94 9.03
N THR A 244 -0.27 -20.94 9.34
CA THR A 244 -1.00 -22.15 9.67
C THR A 244 -1.57 -22.72 8.38
N ALA A 245 -1.41 -24.01 8.18
CA ALA A 245 -1.99 -24.68 7.01
C ALA A 245 -3.51 -24.60 7.06
N ALA A 246 -4.11 -24.01 6.06
CA ALA A 246 -5.54 -24.00 5.83
C ALA A 246 -5.86 -24.84 4.60
N GLU A 247 -6.93 -25.61 4.62
CA GLU A 247 -7.39 -26.38 3.48
C GLU A 247 -8.70 -25.77 2.95
N LEU A 248 -8.79 -25.69 1.62
CA LEU A 248 -10.01 -25.30 0.92
C LEU A 248 -10.26 -26.23 -0.25
N GLU A 249 -11.52 -26.41 -0.58
CA GLU A 249 -11.97 -27.12 -1.78
C GLU A 249 -12.45 -26.12 -2.81
N VAL A 250 -12.03 -26.30 -4.05
CA VAL A 250 -12.49 -25.50 -5.19
C VAL A 250 -13.22 -26.39 -6.17
N GLU A 251 -14.46 -26.01 -6.45
CA GLU A 251 -15.29 -26.65 -7.48
C GLU A 251 -15.15 -25.93 -8.81
N GLY A 252 -15.38 -26.63 -9.90
CA GLY A 252 -15.40 -26.06 -11.25
C GLY A 252 -14.03 -26.04 -11.96
N ILE A 253 -13.01 -26.70 -11.41
CA ILE A 253 -11.72 -26.90 -12.08
C ILE A 253 -11.87 -28.01 -13.11
N GLY A 254 -12.04 -27.62 -14.39
CA GLY A 254 -12.23 -28.55 -15.50
C GLY A 254 -10.98 -28.79 -16.35
N SER A 255 -9.91 -28.01 -16.15
CA SER A 255 -8.71 -28.09 -16.95
C SER A 255 -7.44 -27.82 -16.11
N LEU A 256 -6.27 -28.23 -16.65
CA LEU A 256 -4.97 -27.87 -16.06
C LEU A 256 -4.77 -26.34 -16.02
N ALA A 257 -5.30 -25.62 -17.00
CA ALA A 257 -5.23 -24.16 -17.03
C ALA A 257 -6.00 -23.54 -15.86
N ASP A 258 -7.18 -24.07 -15.52
CA ASP A 258 -7.95 -23.64 -14.36
C ASP A 258 -7.23 -23.94 -13.06
N LEU A 259 -6.61 -25.12 -12.95
CA LEU A 259 -5.81 -25.50 -11.79
C LEU A 259 -4.67 -24.52 -11.54
N VAL A 260 -3.90 -24.20 -12.60
CA VAL A 260 -2.79 -23.22 -12.50
C VAL A 260 -3.30 -21.83 -12.18
N ARG A 261 -4.46 -21.43 -12.71
CA ARG A 261 -5.11 -20.14 -12.42
C ARG A 261 -5.45 -20.04 -10.94
N VAL A 262 -6.12 -21.06 -10.39
CA VAL A 262 -6.50 -21.09 -8.97
C VAL A 262 -5.26 -21.11 -8.07
N GLN A 263 -4.26 -21.92 -8.40
CA GLN A 263 -3.02 -21.97 -7.62
C GLN A 263 -2.33 -20.59 -7.57
N ARG A 264 -2.18 -19.91 -8.71
CA ARG A 264 -1.60 -18.55 -8.76
C ARG A 264 -2.44 -17.53 -8.00
N LEU A 265 -3.77 -17.65 -8.05
CA LEU A 265 -4.65 -16.79 -7.29
C LEU A 265 -4.42 -16.99 -5.79
N LEU A 266 -4.35 -18.22 -5.31
CA LEU A 266 -4.07 -18.53 -3.91
C LEU A 266 -2.69 -18.06 -3.47
N GLU A 267 -1.66 -18.21 -4.31
CA GLU A 267 -0.30 -17.71 -4.06
C GLU A 267 -0.24 -16.16 -4.05
N SER A 268 -1.18 -15.50 -4.72
CA SER A 268 -1.27 -14.03 -4.74
C SER A 268 -2.00 -13.43 -3.54
N LEU A 269 -2.59 -14.23 -2.66
CA LEU A 269 -3.27 -13.74 -1.47
C LEU A 269 -2.26 -13.13 -0.48
N PRO A 270 -2.63 -12.05 0.20
CA PRO A 270 -1.74 -11.42 1.19
C PRO A 270 -1.31 -12.40 2.28
N GLY A 271 -0.01 -12.59 2.43
CA GLY A 271 0.58 -13.49 3.42
C GLY A 271 0.49 -14.98 3.11
N ALA A 272 -0.13 -15.38 2.01
CA ALA A 272 -0.17 -16.77 1.58
C ALA A 272 1.22 -17.27 1.12
N ARG A 273 1.53 -18.50 1.47
CA ARG A 273 2.73 -19.22 1.08
C ARG A 273 2.36 -20.65 0.69
N ASN A 274 3.12 -21.24 -0.20
CA ASN A 274 3.05 -22.69 -0.51
C ASN A 274 1.61 -23.18 -0.80
N ALA A 275 0.92 -22.56 -1.77
CA ALA A 275 -0.35 -23.11 -2.23
C ALA A 275 -0.10 -24.41 -3.01
N THR A 276 -0.47 -25.54 -2.43
CA THR A 276 -0.26 -26.88 -3.00
C THR A 276 -1.57 -27.62 -3.20
N VAL A 277 -1.65 -28.42 -4.26
CA VAL A 277 -2.76 -29.34 -4.48
C VAL A 277 -2.56 -30.56 -3.58
N VAL A 278 -3.53 -30.85 -2.74
CA VAL A 278 -3.51 -32.00 -1.81
C VAL A 278 -4.26 -33.19 -2.40
N ALA A 279 -5.37 -32.92 -3.07
CA ALA A 279 -6.18 -33.97 -3.67
C ALA A 279 -6.98 -33.41 -4.87
N VAL A 280 -7.15 -34.25 -5.87
CA VAL A 280 -8.03 -34.02 -7.01
C VAL A 280 -9.06 -35.12 -7.03
N GLY A 281 -10.33 -34.79 -6.86
CA GLY A 281 -11.41 -35.78 -6.79
C GLY A 281 -12.69 -35.29 -7.47
N GLY A 282 -13.05 -35.90 -8.58
CA GLY A 282 -14.28 -35.58 -9.31
C GLY A 282 -14.37 -34.09 -9.70
N LEU A 283 -15.37 -33.37 -9.16
CA LEU A 283 -15.60 -31.96 -9.42
C LEU A 283 -14.86 -31.02 -8.45
N ARG A 284 -14.16 -31.55 -7.45
CA ARG A 284 -13.51 -30.81 -6.39
C ARG A 284 -12.00 -31.02 -6.39
N THR A 285 -11.26 -29.94 -6.24
CA THR A 285 -9.82 -29.98 -6.01
C THR A 285 -9.53 -29.36 -4.65
N ARG A 286 -8.81 -30.09 -3.80
CA ARG A 286 -8.40 -29.61 -2.49
C ARG A 286 -7.03 -29.01 -2.54
N PHE A 287 -6.93 -27.77 -2.03
CA PHE A 287 -5.67 -27.05 -1.88
C PHE A 287 -5.35 -26.90 -0.41
N ARG A 288 -4.04 -26.90 -0.12
CA ARG A 288 -3.49 -26.50 1.18
C ARG A 288 -2.69 -25.22 0.96
N VAL A 289 -3.00 -24.20 1.78
CA VAL A 289 -2.34 -22.90 1.73
C VAL A 289 -1.81 -22.57 3.12
N GLU A 290 -0.55 -22.21 3.23
CA GLU A 290 0.01 -21.67 4.45
C GLU A 290 -0.28 -20.17 4.49
N ILE A 291 -1.12 -19.75 5.44
CA ILE A 291 -1.54 -18.35 5.57
C ILE A 291 -1.65 -17.99 7.05
N PRO A 292 -1.33 -16.74 7.46
CA PRO A 292 -1.55 -16.28 8.83
C PRO A 292 -2.99 -16.46 9.26
N ARG A 293 -3.23 -16.87 10.49
CA ARG A 293 -4.54 -17.20 11.09
C ARG A 293 -5.28 -18.38 10.41
N GLY A 294 -4.59 -19.15 9.58
CA GLY A 294 -5.13 -20.37 8.98
C GLY A 294 -6.43 -20.15 8.19
N SER A 295 -7.47 -20.96 8.48
CA SER A 295 -8.74 -20.91 7.76
C SER A 295 -9.48 -19.58 7.88
N GLU A 296 -9.35 -18.87 9.01
CA GLU A 296 -9.93 -17.55 9.21
C GLU A 296 -9.27 -16.50 8.29
N GLY A 297 -7.94 -16.45 8.30
CA GLY A 297 -7.16 -15.55 7.42
C GLY A 297 -7.39 -15.85 5.94
N LEU A 298 -7.51 -17.13 5.58
CA LEU A 298 -7.83 -17.53 4.21
C LEU A 298 -9.23 -17.07 3.79
N THR A 299 -10.22 -17.23 4.66
CA THR A 299 -11.60 -16.76 4.41
C THR A 299 -11.64 -15.26 4.17
N GLU A 300 -10.98 -14.49 5.04
CA GLU A 300 -10.91 -13.03 4.91
C GLU A 300 -10.21 -12.59 3.61
N ALA A 301 -9.08 -13.20 3.29
CA ALA A 301 -8.34 -12.90 2.06
C ALA A 301 -9.15 -13.21 0.77
N LEU A 302 -9.99 -14.25 0.81
CA LEU A 302 -10.84 -14.65 -0.31
C LEU A 302 -12.09 -13.78 -0.48
N LEU A 303 -12.57 -13.08 0.57
CA LEU A 303 -13.70 -12.15 0.45
C LEU A 303 -13.45 -11.03 -0.59
N ALA A 304 -12.21 -10.64 -0.79
CA ALA A 304 -11.82 -9.63 -1.77
C ALA A 304 -11.58 -10.20 -3.19
N ARG A 305 -11.86 -11.49 -3.41
CA ARG A 305 -11.58 -12.19 -4.68
C ARG A 305 -12.87 -12.74 -5.30
N PRO A 306 -13.47 -11.97 -6.21
CA PRO A 306 -14.74 -12.38 -6.85
C PRO A 306 -14.58 -13.61 -7.75
N GLU A 307 -13.33 -13.96 -8.13
CA GLU A 307 -13.03 -15.15 -8.93
C GLU A 307 -13.32 -16.47 -8.22
N LEU A 308 -13.35 -16.44 -6.88
CA LEU A 308 -13.69 -17.56 -6.03
C LEU A 308 -14.87 -17.19 -5.14
N ALA A 309 -16.06 -17.63 -5.53
CA ALA A 309 -17.26 -17.41 -4.74
C ALA A 309 -17.45 -18.53 -3.71
N ARG A 310 -17.73 -18.19 -2.44
CA ARG A 310 -18.00 -19.19 -1.41
C ARG A 310 -19.25 -19.99 -1.74
N SER A 311 -19.13 -21.31 -1.81
CA SER A 311 -20.27 -22.21 -1.99
C SER A 311 -21.11 -22.28 -0.72
N ARG A 312 -22.44 -22.28 -0.85
CA ARG A 312 -23.37 -22.43 0.28
C ARG A 312 -23.54 -23.91 0.62
N GLY A 313 -22.53 -24.53 1.19
CA GLY A 313 -22.61 -25.90 1.73
C GLY A 313 -22.65 -25.91 3.26
N GLU A 314 -23.33 -26.89 3.84
CA GLU A 314 -23.56 -27.01 5.30
C GLU A 314 -22.38 -27.56 6.08
N ASP A 315 -21.28 -27.97 5.46
CA ASP A 315 -20.13 -28.56 6.13
C ASP A 315 -19.03 -27.53 6.47
N ALA A 316 -18.30 -27.79 7.56
CA ALA A 316 -17.20 -26.95 8.08
C ALA A 316 -16.03 -26.77 7.11
N ALA A 317 -16.07 -27.36 5.93
CA ALA A 317 -15.07 -27.20 4.87
C ALA A 317 -15.26 -25.86 4.11
N LEU A 318 -14.15 -25.17 3.85
CA LEU A 318 -14.13 -23.98 2.99
C LEU A 318 -14.30 -24.43 1.54
N VAL A 319 -15.50 -24.37 1.01
CA VAL A 319 -15.81 -24.72 -0.41
C VAL A 319 -16.05 -23.46 -1.19
N TYR A 320 -15.34 -23.33 -2.32
CA TYR A 320 -15.43 -22.20 -3.23
C TYR A 320 -15.75 -22.67 -4.66
N LEU A 321 -16.50 -21.86 -5.39
CA LEU A 321 -16.79 -22.06 -6.80
C LEU A 321 -15.86 -21.19 -7.63
N LEU A 322 -15.18 -21.78 -8.63
CA LEU A 322 -14.41 -21.01 -9.59
C LEU A 322 -15.37 -20.29 -10.56
N GLY A 323 -15.34 -18.95 -10.55
CA GLY A 323 -16.06 -18.13 -11.53
C GLY A 323 -15.49 -18.31 -12.95
N ARG A 324 -16.38 -18.43 -13.92
CA ARG A 324 -16.03 -18.54 -15.36
C ARG A 324 -15.70 -17.18 -15.97
#